data_766e626a6f1689ee626ded2cbb2d5c14
#
_entry.id   766e626a6f1689ee626ded2cbb2d5c14
#
_cell.length_a   1.000
_cell.length_b   1.000
_cell.length_c   1.000
_cell.angle_alpha   90.00
_cell.angle_beta   90.00
_cell.angle_gamma   90.00
#
_symmetry.space_group_name_H-M   'P 1'
#
loop_
_entity.id
_entity.type
_entity.pdbx_description
1 polymer ?
#
loop_
_entity_poly.entity_id
_entity_poly.type
_entity_poly.pdbx_seq_one_letter_code
_entity_poly.pdbx_strand_id
1 'polypeptide(L)'
;MSHRGSLLCLPSGIHAWEPAHPVDVPSLVPALAEKGALGLLILGTGRRQELPAADVRRAFAEAGVSLEAMDTGAACRTYNILLAEGRPVGAALVA
;
A
#
# COMPACT_ATOMS: atom_id res chain seq x y z
N MET A 1 3.75 -1.08 -22.57
CA MET A 1 4.47 -2.08 -21.76
C MET A 1 3.87 -2.14 -20.38
N SER A 2 3.52 -3.30 -19.95
CA SER A 2 3.08 -3.41 -18.57
C SER A 2 4.27 -3.19 -17.64
N HIS A 3 4.02 -2.50 -16.55
CA HIS A 3 5.04 -2.33 -15.54
C HIS A 3 5.29 -3.66 -14.85
N ARG A 4 6.55 -4.07 -14.77
CA ARG A 4 6.90 -5.37 -14.19
C ARG A 4 7.22 -5.31 -12.71
N GLY A 5 7.47 -4.13 -12.21
CA GLY A 5 7.80 -3.94 -10.83
C GLY A 5 6.59 -3.62 -9.98
N SER A 6 6.82 -3.53 -8.70
CA SER A 6 5.83 -3.10 -7.75
C SER A 6 5.66 -1.59 -7.80
N LEU A 7 4.54 -1.10 -7.29
CA LEU A 7 4.20 0.33 -7.33
C LEU A 7 3.73 0.80 -5.96
N LEU A 8 4.09 2.05 -5.64
CA LEU A 8 3.46 2.80 -4.56
C LEU A 8 2.59 3.90 -5.17
N CYS A 9 1.31 3.86 -4.86
CA CYS A 9 0.36 4.89 -5.28
C CYS A 9 0.03 5.72 -4.04
N LEU A 10 0.57 6.93 -4.00
CA LEU A 10 0.49 7.80 -2.82
C LEU A 10 -0.13 9.14 -3.24
N PRO A 11 -0.55 9.97 -2.27
CA PRO A 11 -1.04 11.31 -2.60
C PRO A 11 -0.07 12.13 -3.45
N SER A 12 1.24 11.92 -3.26
CA SER A 12 2.28 12.61 -4.04
C SER A 12 2.39 12.10 -5.48
N GLY A 13 1.85 10.93 -5.79
CA GLY A 13 1.90 10.34 -7.12
C GLY A 13 2.19 8.85 -7.09
N ILE A 14 2.43 8.29 -8.27
CA ILE A 14 2.73 6.87 -8.44
C ILE A 14 4.23 6.71 -8.59
N HIS A 15 4.81 5.84 -7.77
CA HIS A 15 6.25 5.64 -7.70
C HIS A 15 6.60 4.18 -7.92
N ALA A 16 7.71 3.92 -8.60
CA ALA A 16 8.28 2.58 -8.67
C ALA A 16 8.69 2.15 -7.25
N TRP A 17 8.54 0.86 -6.95
CA TRP A 17 8.74 0.37 -5.60
C TRP A 17 9.42 -0.99 -5.64
N GLU A 18 10.41 -1.16 -4.77
CA GLU A 18 11.13 -2.42 -4.65
C GLU A 18 11.07 -2.89 -3.20
N PRO A 19 9.97 -3.53 -2.80
CA PRO A 19 9.83 -3.96 -1.41
C PRO A 19 10.64 -5.21 -1.12
N ALA A 20 10.98 -5.37 0.15
CA ALA A 20 11.48 -6.64 0.64
C ALA A 20 10.36 -7.69 0.59
N HIS A 21 10.73 -8.95 0.59
CA HIS A 21 9.78 -10.07 0.64
C HIS A 21 10.12 -10.96 1.84
N PRO A 22 9.23 -11.01 2.86
CA PRO A 22 7.96 -10.30 2.97
C PRO A 22 8.16 -8.78 3.12
N VAL A 23 7.09 -8.04 2.83
CA VAL A 23 7.14 -6.57 2.92
C VAL A 23 7.42 -6.18 4.36
N ASP A 24 8.37 -5.29 4.55
CA ASP A 24 8.80 -4.83 5.87
C ASP A 24 8.56 -3.32 6.04
N VAL A 25 8.79 -2.84 7.26
CA VAL A 25 8.59 -1.42 7.58
C VAL A 25 9.49 -0.52 6.74
N PRO A 26 10.80 -0.80 6.58
CA PRO A 26 11.65 0.04 5.72
C PRO A 26 11.13 0.19 4.30
N SER A 27 10.52 -0.87 3.74
CA SER A 27 9.94 -0.81 2.39
C SER A 27 8.77 0.16 2.30
N LEU A 28 8.11 0.46 3.41
CA LEU A 28 6.91 1.31 3.46
C LEU A 28 7.18 2.70 4.03
N VAL A 29 8.44 3.05 4.27
CA VAL A 29 8.79 4.39 4.75
C VAL A 29 8.23 5.51 3.87
N PRO A 30 8.28 5.42 2.52
CA PRO A 30 7.69 6.48 1.70
C PRO A 30 6.20 6.68 1.94
N ALA A 31 5.46 5.59 2.19
CA ALA A 31 4.04 5.69 2.50
C ALA A 31 3.83 6.31 3.88
N LEU A 32 4.61 5.89 4.88
CA LEU A 32 4.53 6.45 6.22
C LEU A 32 4.90 7.93 6.25
N ALA A 33 5.78 8.35 5.36
CA ALA A 33 6.15 9.76 5.24
C ALA A 33 4.96 10.64 4.83
N GLU A 34 3.94 10.05 4.19
CA GLU A 34 2.74 10.76 3.77
C GLU A 34 1.54 10.48 4.66
N LYS A 35 1.76 9.98 5.86
CA LYS A 35 0.68 9.58 6.78
C LYS A 35 -0.33 10.69 7.04
N GLY A 36 0.09 11.94 7.00
CA GLY A 36 -0.80 13.08 7.22
C GLY A 36 -1.86 13.23 6.13
N ALA A 37 -1.63 12.67 4.94
CA ALA A 37 -2.56 12.71 3.82
C ALA A 37 -3.23 11.36 3.55
N LEU A 38 -2.95 10.34 4.38
CA LEU A 38 -3.49 8.99 4.21
C LEU A 38 -4.43 8.63 5.35
N GLY A 39 -5.63 8.19 5.02
CA GLY A 39 -6.52 7.54 5.98
C GLY A 39 -6.44 6.03 5.90
N LEU A 40 -6.07 5.51 4.72
CA LEU A 40 -6.03 4.07 4.46
C LEU A 40 -4.90 3.77 3.49
N LEU A 41 -4.11 2.73 3.78
CA LEU A 41 -3.19 2.15 2.81
C LEU A 41 -3.67 0.73 2.49
N ILE A 42 -3.81 0.44 1.21
CA ILE A 42 -4.15 -0.89 0.73
C ILE A 42 -2.86 -1.57 0.30
N LEU A 43 -2.55 -2.70 0.93
CA LEU A 43 -1.36 -3.48 0.60
C LEU A 43 -1.78 -4.63 -0.32
N GLY A 44 -1.33 -4.59 -1.56
CA GLY A 44 -1.50 -5.69 -2.51
C GLY A 44 -0.34 -6.65 -2.35
N THR A 45 -0.62 -7.87 -1.94
CA THR A 45 0.40 -8.84 -1.53
C THR A 45 0.80 -9.83 -2.61
N GLY A 46 0.49 -9.53 -3.87
CA GLY A 46 0.83 -10.41 -4.98
C GLY A 46 -0.37 -11.25 -5.37
N ARG A 47 -0.12 -12.48 -5.80
CA ARG A 47 -1.18 -13.37 -6.27
C ARG A 47 -2.09 -13.85 -5.15
N ARG A 48 -1.59 -13.87 -3.92
CA ARG A 48 -2.33 -14.36 -2.76
C ARG A 48 -2.40 -13.27 -1.71
N GLN A 49 -3.50 -13.25 -1.00
CA GLN A 49 -3.59 -12.41 0.19
C GLN A 49 -2.68 -12.99 1.27
N GLU A 50 -1.83 -12.13 1.83
CA GLU A 50 -0.95 -12.49 2.93
C GLU A 50 -1.12 -11.50 4.05
N LEU A 51 -1.09 -11.99 5.29
CA LEU A 51 -1.19 -11.12 6.45
C LEU A 51 0.10 -10.31 6.59
N PRO A 52 0.01 -8.98 6.72
CA PRO A 52 1.20 -8.18 6.95
C PRO A 52 1.89 -8.57 8.26
N ALA A 53 3.21 -8.41 8.30
CA ALA A 53 3.97 -8.66 9.51
C ALA A 53 3.49 -7.78 10.66
N ALA A 54 3.66 -8.25 11.90
CA ALA A 54 3.16 -7.53 13.07
C ALA A 54 3.77 -6.13 13.22
N ASP A 55 5.05 -5.96 12.88
CA ASP A 55 5.70 -4.66 12.96
C ASP A 55 5.15 -3.69 11.92
N VAL A 56 4.79 -4.17 10.74
CA VAL A 56 4.14 -3.36 9.70
C VAL A 56 2.78 -2.89 10.19
N ARG A 57 1.99 -3.81 10.74
CA ARG A 57 0.67 -3.46 11.27
C ARG A 57 0.77 -2.43 12.39
N ARG A 58 1.76 -2.61 13.27
CA ARG A 58 1.98 -1.68 14.38
C ARG A 58 2.38 -0.30 13.89
N ALA A 59 3.28 -0.24 12.90
CA ALA A 59 3.75 1.04 12.37
C ALA A 59 2.60 1.86 11.80
N PHE A 60 1.67 1.22 11.08
CA PHE A 60 0.53 1.93 10.52
C PHE A 60 -0.49 2.31 11.59
N ALA A 61 -0.72 1.45 12.58
CA ALA A 61 -1.59 1.79 13.70
C ALA A 61 -1.07 3.01 14.45
N GLU A 62 0.24 3.07 14.70
CA GLU A 62 0.86 4.22 15.37
C GLU A 62 0.81 5.48 14.53
N ALA A 63 0.84 5.33 13.22
CA ALA A 63 0.74 6.46 12.29
C ALA A 63 -0.69 6.96 12.11
N GLY A 64 -1.68 6.25 12.64
CA GLY A 64 -3.08 6.61 12.47
C GLY A 64 -3.63 6.29 11.09
N VAL A 65 -3.00 5.38 10.36
CA VAL A 65 -3.40 4.99 9.01
C VAL A 65 -3.94 3.56 9.07
N SER A 66 -5.16 3.35 8.56
CA SER A 66 -5.70 2.00 8.44
C SER A 66 -4.92 1.23 7.39
N LEU A 67 -4.68 -0.05 7.63
CA LEU A 67 -3.94 -0.91 6.71
C LEU A 67 -4.81 -2.11 6.37
N GLU A 68 -5.03 -2.34 5.08
CA GLU A 68 -5.76 -3.52 4.62
C GLU A 68 -4.92 -4.25 3.59
N ALA A 69 -4.81 -5.56 3.76
CA ALA A 69 -4.05 -6.41 2.84
C ALA A 69 -5.01 -7.27 2.02
N MET A 70 -4.71 -7.39 0.74
CA MET A 70 -5.47 -8.24 -0.17
C MET A 70 -4.54 -8.62 -1.32
N ASP A 71 -4.96 -9.57 -2.17
CA ASP A 71 -4.17 -9.84 -3.36
C ASP A 71 -4.10 -8.58 -4.23
N THR A 72 -3.07 -8.49 -5.06
CA THR A 72 -2.80 -7.26 -5.80
C THR A 72 -3.93 -6.90 -6.76
N GLY A 73 -4.57 -7.89 -7.39
CA GLY A 73 -5.70 -7.60 -8.27
C GLY A 73 -6.86 -6.95 -7.54
N ALA A 74 -7.21 -7.49 -6.36
CA ALA A 74 -8.26 -6.91 -5.52
C ALA A 74 -7.84 -5.53 -5.01
N ALA A 75 -6.56 -5.37 -4.65
CA ALA A 75 -6.04 -4.10 -4.17
C ALA A 75 -6.17 -3.00 -5.22
N CYS A 76 -5.84 -3.31 -6.47
CA CYS A 76 -5.99 -2.35 -7.57
C CYS A 76 -7.44 -1.91 -7.74
N ARG A 77 -8.37 -2.86 -7.72
CA ARG A 77 -9.80 -2.54 -7.89
C ARG A 77 -10.31 -1.68 -6.74
N THR A 78 -9.98 -2.06 -5.52
CA THR A 78 -10.42 -1.33 -4.33
C THR A 78 -9.82 0.07 -4.30
N TYR A 79 -8.53 0.19 -4.61
CA TYR A 79 -7.87 1.48 -4.66
C TYR A 79 -8.55 2.42 -5.65
N ASN A 80 -8.82 1.94 -6.87
CA ASN A 80 -9.45 2.76 -7.90
C ASN A 80 -10.84 3.24 -7.49
N ILE A 81 -11.63 2.37 -6.85
CA ILE A 81 -12.96 2.74 -6.37
C ILE A 81 -12.87 3.82 -5.30
N LEU A 82 -12.03 3.64 -4.30
CA LEU A 82 -11.92 4.59 -3.20
C LEU A 82 -11.33 5.92 -3.66
N LEU A 83 -10.37 5.87 -4.57
CA LEU A 83 -9.78 7.09 -5.13
C LEU A 83 -10.83 7.89 -5.89
N ALA A 84 -11.66 7.21 -6.69
CA ALA A 84 -12.73 7.86 -7.43
C ALA A 84 -13.78 8.49 -6.52
N GLU A 85 -13.92 7.99 -5.28
CA GLU A 85 -14.80 8.55 -4.28
C GLU A 85 -14.19 9.73 -3.53
N GLY A 86 -12.95 10.10 -3.85
CA GLY A 86 -12.27 11.20 -3.17
C GLY A 86 -11.72 10.83 -1.81
N ARG A 87 -11.55 9.53 -1.51
CA ARG A 87 -11.03 9.08 -0.22
C ARG A 87 -9.51 9.29 -0.12
N PRO A 88 -9.00 9.59 1.07
CA PRO A 88 -7.54 9.72 1.26
C PRO A 88 -6.88 8.34 1.34
N VAL A 89 -6.74 7.70 0.18
CA VAL A 89 -6.28 6.32 0.07
C VAL A 89 -4.97 6.26 -0.70
N GLY A 90 -4.10 5.35 -0.27
CA GLY A 90 -2.90 4.97 -1.01
C GLY A 90 -2.89 3.47 -1.22
N ALA A 91 -1.99 3.02 -2.08
CA ALA A 91 -1.83 1.59 -2.34
C ALA A 91 -0.35 1.25 -2.48
N ALA A 92 0.04 0.14 -1.88
CA ALA A 92 1.36 -0.45 -2.05
C ALA A 92 1.14 -1.80 -2.74
N LEU A 93 1.51 -1.88 -4.00
CA LEU A 93 1.12 -2.99 -4.87
C LEU A 93 2.34 -3.83 -5.21
N VAL A 94 2.42 -5.02 -4.63
CA VAL A 94 3.46 -5.99 -4.96
C VAL A 94 3.11 -6.61 -6.31
N ALA A 95 4.11 -6.67 -7.18
CA ALA A 95 3.94 -7.22 -8.52
C ALA A 95 3.69 -8.74 -8.49
#